data_1d2bc23d02f4b4d143d0fe39f69909b6
#
_entry.id   1d2bc23d02f4b4d143d0fe39f69909b6
#
_cell.length_a   1.000
_cell.length_b   1.000
_cell.length_c   1.000
_cell.angle_alpha   90.00
_cell.angle_beta   90.00
_cell.angle_gamma   90.00
#
_symmetry.space_group_name_H-M   'P 1'
#
loop_
_entity.id
_entity.type
_entity.pdbx_description
1 polymer ?
#
loop_
_entity_poly.entity_id
_entity_poly.type
_entity_poly.pdbx_seq_one_letter_code
_entity_poly.pdbx_strand_id
1 'polypeptide(L)'
;ENYKEFNKGLKYIKNFLLIISFVMLLLVVAILSFVFFLINRTRKYEVGVLKAMGYSTKHVFRLFILELLNYGKKIIILSSVLLLILTLLAIQMLQLEVVDIIHFYLTSIISLIFHTFAVLMISGLIPIYMTGKQSIVDAIRKNR
;
A
#
# COMPACT_ATOMS: atom_id res chain seq x y z
N GLU A 1 27.84 -24.59 -24.13
CA GLU A 1 28.02 -24.70 -22.66
C GLU A 1 27.82 -23.33 -21.98
N ASN A 2 28.44 -22.25 -22.45
CA ASN A 2 28.34 -20.89 -21.87
C ASN A 2 26.93 -20.34 -21.79
N TYR A 3 26.06 -20.60 -22.77
CA TYR A 3 24.66 -20.12 -22.74
C TYR A 3 23.82 -20.77 -21.64
N LYS A 4 24.08 -22.02 -21.30
CA LYS A 4 23.35 -22.69 -20.20
C LYS A 4 23.77 -22.18 -18.83
N GLU A 5 25.05 -21.89 -18.65
CA GLU A 5 25.57 -21.30 -17.40
C GLU A 5 25.13 -19.87 -17.23
N PHE A 6 25.11 -19.07 -18.28
CA PHE A 6 24.62 -17.72 -18.30
C PHE A 6 23.13 -17.67 -17.91
N ASN A 7 22.30 -18.51 -18.53
CA ASN A 7 20.88 -18.59 -18.19
C ASN A 7 20.60 -19.09 -16.77
N LYS A 8 21.46 -19.98 -16.23
CA LYS A 8 21.40 -20.36 -14.81
C LYS A 8 21.71 -19.17 -13.90
N GLY A 9 22.76 -18.39 -14.21
CA GLY A 9 23.12 -17.20 -13.48
C GLY A 9 21.98 -16.17 -13.44
N LEU A 10 21.37 -15.89 -14.60
CA LEU A 10 20.22 -14.99 -14.68
C LEU A 10 19.02 -15.48 -13.84
N LYS A 11 18.77 -16.79 -13.81
CA LYS A 11 17.71 -17.37 -13.00
C LYS A 11 17.97 -17.20 -11.49
N TYR A 12 19.20 -17.35 -11.04
CA TYR A 12 19.56 -17.11 -9.63
C TYR A 12 19.38 -15.64 -9.26
N ILE A 13 19.83 -14.71 -10.10
CA ILE A 13 19.65 -13.27 -9.89
C ILE A 13 18.16 -12.92 -9.82
N LYS A 14 17.36 -13.41 -10.75
CA LYS A 14 15.91 -13.21 -10.76
C LYS A 14 15.26 -13.71 -9.47
N ASN A 15 15.57 -14.93 -9.03
CA ASN A 15 15.01 -15.50 -7.80
C ASN A 15 15.44 -14.70 -6.57
N PHE A 16 16.69 -14.27 -6.52
CA PHE A 16 17.20 -13.43 -5.43
C PHE A 16 16.45 -12.08 -5.34
N LEU A 17 16.27 -11.42 -6.50
CA LEU A 17 15.49 -10.18 -6.58
C LEU A 17 14.02 -10.37 -6.17
N LEU A 18 13.39 -11.49 -6.53
CA LEU A 18 12.03 -11.82 -6.11
C LEU A 18 11.94 -12.00 -4.59
N ILE A 19 12.89 -12.68 -3.96
CA ILE A 19 12.94 -12.86 -2.51
C ILE A 19 13.09 -11.51 -1.81
N ILE A 20 14.03 -10.68 -2.26
CA ILE A 20 14.22 -9.32 -1.69
C ILE A 20 12.95 -8.49 -1.84
N SER A 21 12.34 -8.49 -3.03
CA SER A 21 11.10 -7.76 -3.29
C SER A 21 9.96 -8.20 -2.37
N PHE A 22 9.84 -9.51 -2.13
CA PHE A 22 8.83 -10.06 -1.21
C PHE A 22 9.08 -9.64 0.25
N VAL A 23 10.34 -9.70 0.70
CA VAL A 23 10.71 -9.23 2.06
C VAL A 23 10.42 -7.75 2.23
N MET A 24 10.78 -6.91 1.24
CA MET A 24 10.48 -5.47 1.25
C MET A 24 8.98 -5.20 1.29
N LEU A 25 8.18 -5.96 0.53
CA LEU A 25 6.71 -5.84 0.56
C LEU A 25 6.16 -6.17 1.95
N LEU A 26 6.63 -7.22 2.61
CA LEU A 26 6.22 -7.55 3.98
C LEU A 26 6.58 -6.46 4.98
N LEU A 27 7.78 -5.86 4.87
CA LEU A 27 8.20 -4.75 5.71
C LEU A 27 7.30 -3.52 5.52
N VAL A 28 6.97 -3.17 4.28
CA VAL A 28 6.06 -2.05 3.98
C VAL A 28 4.68 -2.30 4.57
N VAL A 29 4.12 -3.50 4.41
CA VAL A 29 2.82 -3.87 5.00
C VAL A 29 2.86 -3.78 6.52
N ALA A 30 3.92 -4.24 7.17
CA ALA A 30 4.07 -4.18 8.62
C ALA A 30 4.14 -2.74 9.12
N ILE A 31 4.96 -1.89 8.48
CA ILE A 31 5.09 -0.47 8.84
C ILE A 31 3.76 0.27 8.66
N LEU A 32 3.09 0.09 7.53
CA LEU A 32 1.79 0.73 7.28
C LEU A 32 0.72 0.23 8.26
N SER A 33 0.68 -1.06 8.57
CA SER A 33 -0.25 -1.61 9.57
C SER A 33 -0.02 -0.97 10.95
N PHE A 34 1.23 -0.79 11.33
CA PHE A 34 1.59 -0.12 12.58
C PHE A 34 1.16 1.37 12.58
N VAL A 35 1.42 2.09 11.50
CA VAL A 35 0.99 3.49 11.34
C VAL A 35 -0.54 3.59 11.41
N PHE A 36 -1.27 2.75 10.69
CA PHE A 36 -2.74 2.75 10.77
C PHE A 36 -3.25 2.38 12.16
N PHE A 37 -2.58 1.46 12.85
CA PHE A 37 -2.91 1.15 14.24
C PHE A 37 -2.76 2.37 15.15
N LEU A 38 -1.66 3.12 15.02
CA LEU A 38 -1.43 4.35 15.80
C LEU A 38 -2.49 5.42 15.49
N ILE A 39 -2.77 5.68 14.20
CA ILE A 39 -3.79 6.64 13.76
C ILE A 39 -5.15 6.26 14.34
N ASN A 40 -5.55 5.00 14.23
CA ASN A 40 -6.83 4.54 14.76
C ASN A 40 -6.89 4.63 16.29
N ARG A 41 -5.75 4.45 16.97
CA ARG A 41 -5.69 4.59 18.43
C ARG A 41 -5.92 6.04 18.87
N THR A 42 -5.41 7.02 18.14
CA THR A 42 -5.62 8.45 18.46
C THR A 42 -7.06 8.90 18.18
N ARG A 43 -7.71 8.27 17.20
CA ARG A 43 -9.10 8.61 16.79
C ARG A 43 -10.20 7.85 17.54
N LYS A 44 -9.87 7.11 18.60
CA LYS A 44 -10.87 6.36 19.39
C LYS A 44 -11.97 7.25 19.94
N TYR A 45 -11.60 8.44 20.39
CA TYR A 45 -12.55 9.43 20.90
C TYR A 45 -13.55 9.88 19.82
N GLU A 46 -13.06 10.20 18.61
CA GLU A 46 -13.90 10.59 17.47
C GLU A 46 -14.93 9.49 17.13
N VAL A 47 -14.47 8.22 17.11
CA VAL A 47 -15.34 7.06 16.90
C VAL A 47 -16.38 6.93 18.00
N GLY A 48 -15.99 7.17 19.25
CA GLY A 48 -16.91 7.19 20.39
C GLY A 48 -18.00 8.24 20.25
N VAL A 49 -17.62 9.46 19.87
CA VAL A 49 -18.56 10.57 19.62
C VAL A 49 -19.51 10.25 18.46
N LEU A 50 -18.99 9.75 17.34
CA LEU A 50 -19.82 9.35 16.18
C LEU A 50 -20.86 8.29 16.59
N LYS A 51 -20.45 7.29 17.37
CA LYS A 51 -21.37 6.26 17.87
C LYS A 51 -22.41 6.82 18.85
N ALA A 52 -22.02 7.76 19.72
CA ALA A 52 -22.94 8.43 20.63
C ALA A 52 -23.98 9.27 19.89
N MET A 53 -23.64 9.82 18.72
CA MET A 53 -24.57 10.51 17.81
C MET A 53 -25.47 9.54 17.01
N GLY A 54 -25.38 8.22 17.25
CA GLY A 54 -26.23 7.20 16.58
C GLY A 54 -25.64 6.59 15.30
N TYR A 55 -24.40 6.90 14.96
CA TYR A 55 -23.77 6.26 13.81
C TYR A 55 -23.52 4.78 14.08
N SER A 56 -23.99 3.91 13.18
CA SER A 56 -23.72 2.48 13.27
C SER A 56 -22.25 2.16 12.98
N THR A 57 -21.76 1.04 13.53
CA THR A 57 -20.38 0.55 13.26
C THR A 57 -20.08 0.45 11.77
N LYS A 58 -21.09 0.11 10.94
CA LYS A 58 -20.94 0.02 9.47
C LYS A 58 -20.65 1.40 8.85
N HIS A 59 -21.32 2.46 9.33
CA HIS A 59 -21.08 3.82 8.84
C HIS A 59 -19.67 4.30 9.20
N VAL A 60 -19.23 4.07 10.43
CA VAL A 60 -17.87 4.40 10.87
C VAL A 60 -16.83 3.65 10.04
N PHE A 61 -17.05 2.35 9.81
CA PHE A 61 -16.16 1.54 8.96
C PHE A 61 -16.09 2.09 7.54
N ARG A 62 -17.23 2.45 6.93
CA ARG A 62 -17.28 3.05 5.59
C ARG A 62 -16.50 4.36 5.49
N LEU A 63 -16.58 5.22 6.51
CA LEU A 63 -15.79 6.46 6.54
C LEU A 63 -14.30 6.19 6.52
N PHE A 64 -13.81 5.24 7.32
CA PHE A 64 -12.40 4.85 7.31
C PHE A 64 -11.95 4.23 5.99
N ILE A 65 -12.79 3.42 5.34
CA ILE A 65 -12.48 2.86 4.01
C ILE A 65 -12.37 3.98 2.97
N LEU A 66 -13.29 4.95 2.98
CA LEU A 66 -13.22 6.08 2.05
C LEU A 66 -11.96 6.93 2.26
N GLU A 67 -11.55 7.13 3.51
CA GLU A 67 -10.32 7.81 3.84
C GLU A 67 -9.10 7.03 3.35
N LEU A 68 -9.06 5.71 3.56
CA LEU A 68 -8.02 4.82 3.08
C LEU A 68 -7.88 4.89 1.54
N LEU A 69 -9.01 4.86 0.83
CA LEU A 69 -9.02 5.00 -0.63
C LEU A 69 -8.51 6.37 -1.10
N ASN A 70 -8.79 7.43 -0.33
CA ASN A 70 -8.29 8.76 -0.66
C ASN A 70 -6.76 8.85 -0.48
N TYR A 71 -6.20 8.22 0.56
CA TYR A 71 -4.73 8.08 0.69
C TYR A 71 -4.15 7.25 -0.46
N GLY A 72 -4.82 6.16 -0.84
CA GLY A 72 -4.42 5.33 -1.97
C GLY A 72 -4.30 6.11 -3.27
N LYS A 73 -5.28 6.95 -3.59
CA LYS A 73 -5.23 7.83 -4.78
C LYS A 73 -3.99 8.74 -4.76
N LYS A 74 -3.70 9.39 -3.63
CA LYS A 74 -2.52 10.26 -3.51
C LYS A 74 -1.22 9.50 -3.70
N ILE A 75 -1.10 8.30 -3.13
CA ILE A 75 0.06 7.43 -3.28
C ILE A 75 0.24 7.02 -4.74
N ILE A 76 -0.83 6.58 -5.41
CA ILE A 76 -0.79 6.17 -6.82
C ILE A 76 -0.32 7.33 -7.70
N ILE A 77 -0.86 8.54 -7.52
CA ILE A 77 -0.46 9.72 -8.29
C ILE A 77 1.04 10.02 -8.07
N LEU A 78 1.49 10.08 -6.83
CA LEU A 78 2.88 10.38 -6.51
C LEU A 78 3.83 9.31 -7.07
N SER A 79 3.48 8.04 -6.90
CA SER A 79 4.28 6.92 -7.40
C SER A 79 4.31 6.84 -8.93
N SER A 80 3.21 7.20 -9.62
CA SER A 80 3.18 7.23 -11.08
C SER A 80 4.06 8.34 -11.66
N VAL A 81 4.12 9.50 -11.00
CA VAL A 81 5.04 10.58 -11.37
C VAL A 81 6.49 10.14 -11.18
N LEU A 82 6.81 9.51 -10.04
CA LEU A 82 8.15 8.99 -9.80
C LEU A 82 8.56 7.92 -10.81
N LEU A 83 7.65 7.00 -11.15
CA LEU A 83 7.87 5.98 -12.17
C LEU A 83 8.16 6.60 -13.53
N LEU A 84 7.43 7.66 -13.90
CA LEU A 84 7.64 8.37 -15.15
C LEU A 84 9.05 9.02 -15.19
N ILE A 85 9.48 9.65 -14.12
CA ILE A 85 10.82 10.24 -14.03
C ILE A 85 11.89 9.15 -14.18
N LEU A 86 11.75 8.03 -13.46
CA LEU A 86 12.71 6.92 -13.53
C LEU A 86 12.76 6.28 -14.93
N THR A 87 11.61 6.14 -15.60
CA THR A 87 11.56 5.64 -16.99
C THR A 87 12.26 6.59 -17.96
N LEU A 88 12.06 7.89 -17.83
CA LEU A 88 12.75 8.88 -18.68
C LEU A 88 14.27 8.86 -18.47
N LEU A 89 14.73 8.71 -17.23
CA LEU A 89 16.16 8.55 -16.94
C LEU A 89 16.73 7.26 -17.53
N ALA A 90 15.98 6.15 -17.43
CA ALA A 90 16.39 4.87 -18.00
C ALA A 90 16.53 4.92 -19.53
N ILE A 91 15.63 5.65 -20.23
CA ILE A 91 15.72 5.89 -21.68
C ILE A 91 17.06 6.54 -22.03
N GLN A 92 17.41 7.60 -21.33
CA GLN A 92 18.65 8.34 -21.60
C GLN A 92 19.90 7.47 -21.36
N MET A 93 19.88 6.59 -20.37
CA MET A 93 21.03 5.77 -20.00
C MET A 93 21.18 4.51 -20.87
N LEU A 94 20.06 3.88 -21.26
CA LEU A 94 20.06 2.55 -21.90
C LEU A 94 19.76 2.57 -23.40
N GLN A 95 19.44 3.73 -23.97
CA GLN A 95 19.09 3.92 -25.39
C GLN A 95 18.01 2.91 -25.88
N LEU A 96 16.98 2.70 -25.04
CA LEU A 96 15.89 1.76 -25.30
C LEU A 96 14.95 2.26 -26.40
N GLU A 97 14.32 1.34 -27.13
CA GLU A 97 13.31 1.69 -28.13
C GLU A 97 12.03 2.19 -27.46
N VAL A 98 11.40 3.21 -28.07
CA VAL A 98 10.21 3.89 -27.51
C VAL A 98 9.03 2.93 -27.32
N VAL A 99 8.86 1.94 -28.19
CA VAL A 99 7.76 0.97 -28.12
C VAL A 99 7.87 0.08 -26.88
N ASP A 100 9.05 -0.42 -26.59
CA ASP A 100 9.30 -1.25 -25.40
C ASP A 100 9.06 -0.48 -24.11
N ILE A 101 9.39 0.80 -24.12
CA ILE A 101 9.22 1.69 -22.98
C ILE A 101 7.74 1.94 -22.68
N ILE A 102 6.92 2.21 -23.71
CA ILE A 102 5.48 2.43 -23.53
C ILE A 102 4.84 1.17 -22.94
N HIS A 103 5.18 0.00 -23.47
CA HIS A 103 4.66 -1.28 -22.95
C HIS A 103 5.08 -1.52 -21.49
N PHE A 104 6.36 -1.30 -21.19
CA PHE A 104 6.89 -1.41 -19.83
C PHE A 104 6.20 -0.45 -18.87
N TYR A 105 6.02 0.82 -19.26
CA TYR A 105 5.38 1.84 -18.44
C TYR A 105 3.92 1.51 -18.13
N LEU A 106 3.13 1.11 -19.14
CA LEU A 106 1.74 0.72 -18.97
C LEU A 106 1.59 -0.50 -18.06
N THR A 107 2.39 -1.52 -18.27
CA THR A 107 2.38 -2.74 -17.42
C THR A 107 2.76 -2.40 -15.98
N SER A 108 3.76 -1.54 -15.79
CA SER A 108 4.21 -1.10 -14.48
C SER A 108 3.16 -0.28 -13.72
N ILE A 109 2.40 0.60 -14.40
CA ILE A 109 1.30 1.36 -13.78
C ILE A 109 0.18 0.42 -13.31
N ILE A 110 -0.23 -0.54 -14.13
CA ILE A 110 -1.27 -1.51 -13.76
C ILE A 110 -0.82 -2.29 -12.51
N SER A 111 0.41 -2.79 -12.52
CA SER A 111 1.02 -3.49 -11.39
C SER A 111 1.07 -2.61 -10.13
N LEU A 112 1.46 -1.35 -10.25
CA LEU A 112 1.54 -0.38 -9.17
C LEU A 112 0.17 -0.13 -8.53
N ILE A 113 -0.88 0.04 -9.34
CA ILE A 113 -2.25 0.24 -8.85
C ILE A 113 -2.70 -0.99 -8.05
N PHE A 114 -2.48 -2.19 -8.61
CA PHE A 114 -2.86 -3.45 -7.96
C PHE A 114 -2.13 -3.64 -6.62
N HIS A 115 -0.81 -3.47 -6.60
CA HIS A 115 0.00 -3.61 -5.39
C HIS A 115 -0.36 -2.58 -4.32
N THR A 116 -0.54 -1.31 -4.71
CA THR A 116 -0.94 -0.25 -3.78
C THR A 116 -2.29 -0.57 -3.14
N PHE A 117 -3.26 -1.02 -3.94
CA PHE A 117 -4.57 -1.38 -3.43
C PHE A 117 -4.50 -2.59 -2.48
N ALA A 118 -3.77 -3.64 -2.86
CA ALA A 118 -3.59 -4.84 -2.03
C ALA A 118 -2.91 -4.50 -0.69
N VAL A 119 -1.81 -3.74 -0.71
CA VAL A 119 -1.09 -3.33 0.50
C VAL A 119 -1.97 -2.49 1.41
N LEU A 120 -2.69 -1.50 0.89
CA LEU A 120 -3.60 -0.67 1.68
C LEU A 120 -4.75 -1.46 2.30
N MET A 121 -5.33 -2.41 1.55
CA MET A 121 -6.39 -3.27 2.07
C MET A 121 -5.87 -4.15 3.20
N ILE A 122 -4.76 -4.84 3.01
CA ILE A 122 -4.19 -5.74 4.03
C ILE A 122 -3.77 -4.94 5.27
N SER A 123 -3.06 -3.83 5.11
CA SER A 123 -2.53 -3.03 6.24
C SER A 123 -3.60 -2.22 6.97
N GLY A 124 -4.65 -1.78 6.27
CA GLY A 124 -5.69 -0.89 6.82
C GLY A 124 -6.89 -1.62 7.41
N LEU A 125 -7.32 -2.75 6.82
CA LEU A 125 -8.56 -3.42 7.24
C LEU A 125 -8.48 -3.96 8.68
N ILE A 126 -7.35 -4.54 9.09
CA ILE A 126 -7.20 -5.12 10.43
C ILE A 126 -7.34 -4.05 11.52
N PRO A 127 -6.56 -2.93 11.51
CA PRO A 127 -6.69 -1.89 12.52
C PRO A 127 -8.08 -1.22 12.52
N ILE A 128 -8.68 -0.99 11.34
CA ILE A 128 -10.00 -0.39 11.21
C ILE A 128 -11.08 -1.30 11.84
N TYR A 129 -11.02 -2.60 11.56
CA TYR A 129 -11.95 -3.56 12.14
C TYR A 129 -11.86 -3.61 13.66
N MET A 130 -10.63 -3.61 14.20
CA MET A 130 -10.39 -3.61 15.65
C MET A 130 -10.96 -2.35 16.33
N THR A 131 -10.79 -1.19 15.71
CA THR A 131 -11.30 0.10 16.24
C THR A 131 -12.82 0.18 16.15
N GLY A 132 -13.40 -0.30 15.05
CA GLY A 132 -14.85 -0.31 14.86
C GLY A 132 -15.64 -1.16 15.87
N LYS A 133 -15.03 -2.22 16.40
CA LYS A 133 -15.65 -3.12 17.41
C LYS A 133 -15.64 -2.58 18.84
N GLN A 134 -14.92 -1.51 19.14
CA GLN A 134 -14.82 -0.99 20.52
C GLN A 134 -16.15 -0.45 21.01
N SER A 135 -16.44 -0.69 22.29
CA SER A 135 -17.62 -0.15 22.96
C SER A 135 -17.51 1.37 23.16
N ILE A 136 -18.65 2.06 23.17
CA ILE A 136 -18.73 3.52 23.42
C ILE A 136 -18.10 3.86 24.78
N VAL A 137 -18.33 3.02 25.78
CA VAL A 137 -17.85 3.20 27.15
C VAL A 137 -16.32 3.14 27.21
N ASP A 138 -15.69 2.19 26.51
CA ASP A 138 -14.23 2.05 26.45
C ASP A 138 -13.56 3.20 25.70
N ALA A 139 -14.22 3.73 24.67
CA ALA A 139 -13.71 4.86 23.89
C ALA A 139 -13.65 6.15 24.71
N ILE A 140 -14.64 6.39 25.61
CA ILE A 140 -14.74 7.62 26.41
C ILE A 140 -13.93 7.50 27.72
N ARG A 141 -13.92 6.32 28.37
CA ARG A 141 -13.29 6.10 29.70
C ARG A 141 -11.75 6.21 29.67
N LYS A 142 -11.10 5.93 28.57
CA LYS A 142 -9.63 5.86 28.47
C LYS A 142 -8.96 7.23 28.27
N ASN A 143 -9.73 8.31 28.20
CA ASN A 143 -9.23 9.69 28.02
C ASN A 143 -9.23 10.50 29.35
N ARG A 144 -9.42 9.83 30.48
CA ARG A 144 -9.16 10.33 31.83
C ARG A 144 -7.93 9.60 32.38
#